data_046f59671d7f2459b0c01ee19d2d942e
#
_entry.id   046f59671d7f2459b0c01ee19d2d942e
#
_cell.length_a   1.000
_cell.length_b   1.000
_cell.length_c   1.000
_cell.angle_alpha   90.00
_cell.angle_beta   90.00
_cell.angle_gamma   90.00
#
_symmetry.space_group_name_H-M   'P 1'
#
loop_
_entity.id
_entity.type
_entity.pdbx_description
1 polymer ?
#
loop_
_entity_poly.entity_id
_entity_poly.type
_entity_poly.pdbx_seq_one_letter_code
_entity_poly.pdbx_strand_id
1 'polypeptide(L)'
;MPPCEPDPPATVSRRKPKLQAPEVTIMLNYPYPDARGHFGPYGGSFVAETLVKALDELKAAYAHYRTDPEFMAEYQSELKHFVGRPSPIYHAERLSRELGGAQIFLKREDLNHTGAHKINNTIGQAMLAKRMGKPRVIAETGAGQHGVASATVAARYGMDCVVYMGSEDVKRQSPNVYRMHLLGAKVVPVESGSKTLKDALNEALRDWVANVENTFYIIGTVAGPHPYPMMVRDFQRVIGDECITQMPEMIGRQPDAVLACVGGGSNAMGIFYPYIEHEKVRLIGVEAGGEGLSTGRHAASLSAGSPGVLHGNRTYLLQDAGGQIIETHSVSAGLDYPGVGPEHAWLKDMGRAEYVAVTDAEALAAFHRLCRTEGIIPALESSHALAQAVKMAPEMGRSQTLLVNLSGRGDKDIGNIADLTGAQFFCRPSCRQGVL
;
A
#
# COMPACT_ATOMS: atom_id res chain seq x y z
N MET A 1 -39.94 -21.10 65.88
CA MET A 1 -39.27 -20.18 64.94
C MET A 1 -39.13 -20.87 63.62
N PRO A 2 -39.79 -20.42 62.54
CA PRO A 2 -39.61 -21.00 61.24
C PRO A 2 -38.28 -20.45 60.57
N PRO A 3 -37.65 -21.22 59.68
CA PRO A 3 -36.39 -20.81 59.04
C PRO A 3 -36.61 -19.70 58.02
N CYS A 4 -35.68 -18.71 57.99
CA CYS A 4 -35.63 -17.66 56.99
C CYS A 4 -35.30 -18.25 55.62
N GLU A 5 -36.09 -17.95 54.60
CA GLU A 5 -35.79 -18.13 53.20
C GLU A 5 -34.78 -17.08 52.73
N PRO A 6 -33.82 -17.44 51.89
CA PRO A 6 -32.88 -16.45 51.31
C PRO A 6 -33.51 -15.66 50.17
N ASP A 7 -33.25 -14.34 50.15
CA ASP A 7 -33.66 -13.41 49.11
C ASP A 7 -33.18 -13.84 47.73
N PRO A 8 -33.95 -13.61 46.65
CA PRO A 8 -33.55 -13.90 45.28
C PRO A 8 -32.43 -12.94 44.83
N PRO A 9 -31.49 -13.40 43.98
CA PRO A 9 -30.37 -12.55 43.52
C PRO A 9 -30.85 -11.43 42.63
N ALA A 10 -30.38 -10.21 42.91
CA ALA A 10 -30.67 -9.01 42.16
C ALA A 10 -30.27 -9.15 40.67
N THR A 11 -31.25 -9.02 39.80
CA THR A 11 -31.05 -8.97 38.33
C THR A 11 -30.32 -7.70 37.95
N VAL A 12 -29.00 -7.81 37.68
CA VAL A 12 -28.23 -6.72 37.09
C VAL A 12 -28.61 -6.60 35.62
N SER A 13 -29.44 -5.63 35.31
CA SER A 13 -29.76 -5.21 33.94
C SER A 13 -28.48 -4.71 33.25
N ARG A 14 -27.84 -5.56 32.44
CA ARG A 14 -26.76 -5.15 31.55
C ARG A 14 -27.34 -4.31 30.41
N ARG A 15 -27.37 -2.98 30.58
CA ARG A 15 -27.54 -2.07 29.45
C ARG A 15 -26.35 -2.28 28.50
N LYS A 16 -26.62 -2.80 27.30
CA LYS A 16 -25.64 -2.84 26.22
C LYS A 16 -25.20 -1.39 25.93
N PRO A 17 -23.91 -1.09 25.92
CA PRO A 17 -23.45 0.22 25.48
C PRO A 17 -23.84 0.38 24.00
N LYS A 18 -24.54 1.45 23.65
CA LYS A 18 -24.74 1.87 22.27
C LYS A 18 -23.34 2.27 21.76
N LEU A 19 -22.74 1.42 20.94
CA LEU A 19 -21.61 1.76 20.11
C LEU A 19 -22.09 2.83 19.10
N GLN A 20 -21.88 4.09 19.40
CA GLN A 20 -21.83 5.13 18.38
C GLN A 20 -20.45 5.02 17.72
N ALA A 21 -20.42 4.47 16.53
CA ALA A 21 -19.28 4.67 15.63
C ALA A 21 -19.25 6.15 15.25
N PRO A 22 -18.09 6.83 15.29
CA PRO A 22 -18.00 8.16 14.71
C PRO A 22 -18.02 8.01 13.18
N GLU A 23 -19.18 8.17 12.56
CA GLU A 23 -19.28 8.46 11.13
C GLU A 23 -18.84 9.90 10.90
N VAL A 24 -17.55 10.14 10.83
CA VAL A 24 -17.02 11.33 10.18
C VAL A 24 -16.69 10.96 8.75
N THR A 25 -17.71 10.76 7.92
CA THR A 25 -17.53 10.78 6.48
C THR A 25 -17.29 12.24 6.09
N ILE A 26 -16.03 12.66 6.04
CA ILE A 26 -15.64 13.95 5.46
C ILE A 26 -16.00 13.87 3.98
N MET A 27 -17.07 14.55 3.59
CA MET A 27 -17.43 14.72 2.18
C MET A 27 -16.41 15.69 1.56
N LEU A 28 -15.41 15.12 0.88
CA LEU A 28 -14.42 15.90 0.16
C LEU A 28 -15.11 16.59 -1.05
N ASN A 29 -14.88 17.88 -1.19
CA ASN A 29 -15.30 18.65 -2.39
C ASN A 29 -14.30 18.46 -3.56
N TYR A 30 -13.64 17.31 -3.59
CA TYR A 30 -12.68 16.89 -4.60
C TYR A 30 -13.39 15.94 -5.58
N PRO A 31 -13.81 16.43 -6.78
CA PRO A 31 -14.75 15.72 -7.65
C PRO A 31 -14.10 14.67 -8.56
N TYR A 32 -12.89 14.18 -8.24
CA TYR A 32 -12.16 13.23 -9.08
C TYR A 32 -12.21 11.78 -8.56
N PRO A 33 -12.19 10.82 -9.48
CA PRO A 33 -12.18 10.97 -10.94
C PRO A 33 -13.54 11.41 -11.49
N ASP A 34 -13.55 11.91 -12.75
CA ASP A 34 -14.79 12.12 -13.50
C ASP A 34 -15.52 10.81 -13.81
N ALA A 35 -16.69 10.89 -14.43
CA ALA A 35 -17.52 9.72 -14.77
C ALA A 35 -16.82 8.71 -15.73
N ARG A 36 -15.78 9.14 -16.42
CA ARG A 36 -14.97 8.30 -17.31
C ARG A 36 -13.68 7.82 -16.66
N GLY A 37 -13.47 8.13 -15.39
CA GLY A 37 -12.31 7.70 -14.61
C GLY A 37 -11.07 8.57 -14.80
N HIS A 38 -11.24 9.85 -15.18
CA HIS A 38 -10.11 10.76 -15.36
C HIS A 38 -9.90 11.67 -14.14
N PHE A 39 -8.63 11.88 -13.83
CA PHE A 39 -8.09 12.87 -12.90
C PHE A 39 -7.43 13.96 -13.76
N GLY A 40 -8.17 14.98 -14.18
CA GLY A 40 -7.72 15.91 -15.21
C GLY A 40 -7.37 15.17 -16.52
N PRO A 41 -6.14 15.28 -17.04
CA PRO A 41 -5.72 14.58 -18.27
C PRO A 41 -5.29 13.13 -18.03
N TYR A 42 -5.23 12.65 -16.78
CA TYR A 42 -4.75 11.33 -16.41
C TYR A 42 -5.87 10.35 -16.10
N GLY A 43 -5.57 9.04 -16.01
CA GLY A 43 -6.55 7.99 -15.74
C GLY A 43 -7.18 7.43 -17.01
N GLY A 44 -8.48 7.15 -16.96
CA GLY A 44 -9.24 6.54 -18.05
C GLY A 44 -9.10 5.02 -18.15
N SER A 45 -9.46 4.44 -19.30
CA SER A 45 -9.40 2.99 -19.57
C SER A 45 -8.83 2.76 -20.96
N PHE A 46 -7.54 2.47 -21.03
CA PHE A 46 -6.79 2.18 -22.26
C PHE A 46 -6.51 0.68 -22.35
N VAL A 47 -7.54 -0.09 -22.65
CA VAL A 47 -7.50 -1.55 -22.65
C VAL A 47 -7.96 -2.12 -23.98
N ALA A 48 -7.64 -3.39 -24.24
CA ALA A 48 -8.19 -4.14 -25.36
C ALA A 48 -9.72 -4.29 -25.18
N GLU A 49 -10.45 -4.34 -26.29
CA GLU A 49 -11.93 -4.47 -26.31
C GLU A 49 -12.43 -5.66 -25.49
N THR A 50 -11.66 -6.76 -25.44
CA THR A 50 -11.95 -7.95 -24.67
C THR A 50 -12.12 -7.71 -23.17
N LEU A 51 -11.54 -6.64 -22.62
CA LEU A 51 -11.67 -6.27 -21.20
C LEU A 51 -12.79 -5.26 -20.91
N VAL A 52 -13.37 -4.62 -21.92
CA VAL A 52 -14.35 -3.54 -21.72
C VAL A 52 -15.55 -4.04 -20.95
N LYS A 53 -16.13 -5.19 -21.33
CA LYS A 53 -17.28 -5.80 -20.63
C LYS A 53 -16.95 -6.08 -19.17
N ALA A 54 -15.80 -6.70 -18.88
CA ALA A 54 -15.39 -7.02 -17.50
C ALA A 54 -15.19 -5.77 -16.65
N LEU A 55 -14.63 -4.70 -17.22
CA LEU A 55 -14.48 -3.41 -16.55
C LEU A 55 -15.84 -2.73 -16.31
N ASP A 56 -16.79 -2.83 -17.24
CA ASP A 56 -18.13 -2.26 -17.05
C ASP A 56 -18.91 -3.02 -15.96
N GLU A 57 -18.80 -4.35 -15.91
CA GLU A 57 -19.33 -5.17 -14.82
C GLU A 57 -18.71 -4.76 -13.47
N LEU A 58 -17.38 -4.57 -13.42
CA LEU A 58 -16.68 -4.13 -12.22
C LEU A 58 -17.10 -2.72 -11.79
N LYS A 59 -17.21 -1.76 -12.74
CA LYS A 59 -17.69 -0.40 -12.46
C LYS A 59 -19.09 -0.41 -11.83
N ALA A 60 -20.01 -1.17 -12.44
CA ALA A 60 -21.38 -1.29 -11.95
C ALA A 60 -21.43 -1.92 -10.54
N ALA A 61 -20.72 -3.02 -10.33
CA ALA A 61 -20.63 -3.68 -9.03
C ALA A 61 -20.02 -2.74 -7.98
N TYR A 62 -18.91 -2.10 -8.28
CA TYR A 62 -18.26 -1.19 -7.35
C TYR A 62 -19.12 0.04 -7.03
N ALA A 63 -19.77 0.65 -8.03
CA ALA A 63 -20.68 1.77 -7.83
C ALA A 63 -21.85 1.42 -6.89
N HIS A 64 -22.35 0.19 -6.99
CA HIS A 64 -23.41 -0.32 -6.11
C HIS A 64 -22.87 -0.56 -4.69
N TYR A 65 -21.85 -1.42 -4.54
CA TYR A 65 -21.40 -1.89 -3.23
C TYR A 65 -20.67 -0.82 -2.39
N ARG A 66 -20.02 0.17 -3.00
CA ARG A 66 -19.37 1.25 -2.24
C ARG A 66 -20.35 2.11 -1.42
N THR A 67 -21.63 2.07 -1.75
CA THR A 67 -22.71 2.78 -1.03
C THR A 67 -23.68 1.85 -0.34
N ASP A 68 -23.53 0.53 -0.48
CA ASP A 68 -24.37 -0.46 0.17
C ASP A 68 -24.02 -0.55 1.67
N PRO A 69 -24.97 -0.27 2.58
CA PRO A 69 -24.70 -0.24 4.02
C PRO A 69 -24.26 -1.61 4.59
N GLU A 70 -24.78 -2.72 4.03
CA GLU A 70 -24.42 -4.07 4.49
C GLU A 70 -22.98 -4.40 4.10
N PHE A 71 -22.61 -4.14 2.84
CA PHE A 71 -21.24 -4.32 2.37
C PHE A 71 -20.25 -3.47 3.17
N MET A 72 -20.57 -2.20 3.39
CA MET A 72 -19.69 -1.31 4.15
C MET A 72 -19.58 -1.72 5.62
N ALA A 73 -20.65 -2.20 6.25
CA ALA A 73 -20.61 -2.72 7.62
C ALA A 73 -19.75 -3.99 7.73
N GLU A 74 -19.88 -4.92 6.76
CA GLU A 74 -19.02 -6.10 6.66
C GLU A 74 -17.55 -5.69 6.47
N TYR A 75 -17.26 -4.77 5.56
CA TYR A 75 -15.92 -4.25 5.33
C TYR A 75 -15.30 -3.63 6.60
N GLN A 76 -16.05 -2.79 7.31
CA GLN A 76 -15.59 -2.21 8.58
C GLN A 76 -15.35 -3.28 9.66
N SER A 77 -16.18 -4.30 9.71
CA SER A 77 -15.99 -5.44 10.61
C SER A 77 -14.71 -6.21 10.29
N GLU A 78 -14.44 -6.45 9.01
CA GLU A 78 -13.20 -7.10 8.56
C GLU A 78 -11.96 -6.23 8.87
N LEU A 79 -12.02 -4.93 8.63
CA LEU A 79 -10.94 -4.02 8.99
C LEU A 79 -10.64 -4.07 10.49
N LYS A 80 -11.66 -4.12 11.33
CA LYS A 80 -11.52 -4.14 12.79
C LYS A 80 -11.03 -5.48 13.31
N HIS A 81 -11.67 -6.57 12.92
CA HIS A 81 -11.51 -7.88 13.58
C HIS A 81 -10.50 -8.79 12.88
N PHE A 82 -10.28 -8.62 11.57
CA PHE A 82 -9.33 -9.41 10.80
C PHE A 82 -8.04 -8.65 10.48
N VAL A 83 -8.15 -7.38 10.07
CA VAL A 83 -6.97 -6.56 9.75
C VAL A 83 -6.31 -6.01 11.01
N GLY A 84 -7.08 -5.71 12.07
CA GLY A 84 -6.58 -5.19 13.34
C GLY A 84 -6.57 -3.66 13.43
N ARG A 85 -7.46 -2.99 12.67
CA ARG A 85 -7.56 -1.53 12.66
C ARG A 85 -8.39 -1.00 13.85
N PRO A 86 -8.21 0.28 14.26
CA PRO A 86 -7.31 1.27 13.67
C PRO A 86 -5.83 0.99 13.95
N SER A 87 -4.95 1.25 12.97
CA SER A 87 -3.52 1.21 13.22
C SER A 87 -3.09 2.45 14.04
N PRO A 88 -2.15 2.30 15.00
CA PRO A 88 -1.76 3.43 15.85
C PRO A 88 -0.86 4.41 15.11
N ILE A 89 -0.83 5.65 15.62
CA ILE A 89 0.26 6.60 15.35
C ILE A 89 1.25 6.50 16.51
N TYR A 90 2.53 6.45 16.18
CA TYR A 90 3.63 6.35 17.13
C TYR A 90 4.54 7.59 17.03
N HIS A 91 4.79 8.25 18.16
CA HIS A 91 5.77 9.34 18.22
C HIS A 91 7.18 8.76 18.29
N ALA A 92 7.98 8.97 17.25
CA ALA A 92 9.38 8.56 17.19
C ALA A 92 10.26 9.54 17.99
N GLU A 93 10.14 9.47 19.32
CA GLU A 93 10.67 10.47 20.25
C GLU A 93 12.20 10.52 20.23
N ARG A 94 12.88 9.36 20.26
CA ARG A 94 14.34 9.30 20.25
C ARG A 94 14.90 9.79 18.94
N LEU A 95 14.27 9.41 17.82
CA LEU A 95 14.65 9.88 16.48
C LEU A 95 14.48 11.39 16.37
N SER A 96 13.32 11.93 16.81
CA SER A 96 13.04 13.39 16.80
C SER A 96 14.05 14.16 17.64
N ARG A 97 14.40 13.64 18.82
CA ARG A 97 15.39 14.24 19.71
C ARG A 97 16.81 14.24 19.09
N GLU A 98 17.21 13.13 18.46
CA GLU A 98 18.50 13.01 17.77
C GLU A 98 18.63 13.99 16.61
N LEU A 99 17.56 14.20 15.85
CA LEU A 99 17.54 15.13 14.71
C LEU A 99 17.44 16.61 15.13
N GLY A 100 16.82 16.90 16.26
CA GLY A 100 16.83 18.23 16.90
C GLY A 100 15.83 19.25 16.34
N GLY A 101 15.06 18.91 15.30
CA GLY A 101 14.05 19.76 14.64
C GLY A 101 12.61 19.29 14.86
N ALA A 102 11.85 19.16 13.77
CA ALA A 102 10.46 18.73 13.80
C ALA A 102 10.26 17.37 14.48
N GLN A 103 9.09 17.19 15.08
CA GLN A 103 8.69 15.93 15.70
C GLN A 103 8.21 14.95 14.61
N ILE A 104 8.69 13.72 14.66
CA ILE A 104 8.35 12.67 13.68
C ILE A 104 7.34 11.72 14.30
N PHE A 105 6.21 11.55 13.61
CA PHE A 105 5.16 10.58 13.93
C PHE A 105 5.07 9.54 12.82
N LEU A 106 4.85 8.28 13.21
CA LEU A 106 4.76 7.14 12.28
C LEU A 106 3.35 6.57 12.31
N LYS A 107 2.64 6.57 11.19
CA LYS A 107 1.41 5.80 11.03
C LYS A 107 1.79 4.34 10.78
N ARG A 108 1.45 3.45 11.72
CA ARG A 108 1.97 2.09 11.86
C ARG A 108 1.17 1.07 11.04
N GLU A 109 1.16 1.20 9.69
CA GLU A 109 0.54 0.22 8.79
C GLU A 109 1.29 -1.13 8.75
N ASP A 110 2.52 -1.16 9.23
CA ASP A 110 3.33 -2.36 9.45
C ASP A 110 2.76 -3.31 10.53
N LEU A 111 1.87 -2.82 11.38
CA LEU A 111 1.21 -3.62 12.44
C LEU A 111 -0.08 -4.29 11.98
N ASN A 112 -0.59 -3.97 10.80
CA ASN A 112 -1.77 -4.62 10.24
C ASN A 112 -1.51 -6.11 9.99
N HIS A 113 -2.57 -6.91 9.96
CA HIS A 113 -2.48 -8.30 9.50
C HIS A 113 -1.76 -8.36 8.13
N THR A 114 -0.93 -9.36 7.93
CA THR A 114 0.05 -9.51 6.83
C THR A 114 1.30 -8.62 6.92
N GLY A 115 1.31 -7.58 7.76
CA GLY A 115 2.47 -6.73 8.02
C GLY A 115 2.63 -5.55 7.06
N ALA A 116 1.55 -5.10 6.41
CA ALA A 116 1.55 -3.94 5.52
C ALA A 116 0.13 -3.42 5.25
N HIS A 117 0.04 -2.21 4.66
CA HIS A 117 -1.20 -1.57 4.23
C HIS A 117 -2.00 -2.34 3.17
N LYS A 118 -1.37 -3.28 2.45
CA LYS A 118 -2.00 -3.97 1.30
C LYS A 118 -3.29 -4.70 1.65
N ILE A 119 -3.40 -5.21 2.87
CA ILE A 119 -4.58 -5.95 3.33
C ILE A 119 -5.85 -5.09 3.32
N ASN A 120 -5.76 -3.77 3.55
CA ASN A 120 -6.92 -2.87 3.53
C ASN A 120 -7.64 -2.91 2.18
N ASN A 121 -6.87 -2.90 1.09
CA ASN A 121 -7.38 -2.93 -0.26
C ASN A 121 -7.82 -4.35 -0.67
N THR A 122 -6.99 -5.36 -0.39
CA THR A 122 -7.28 -6.74 -0.84
C THR A 122 -8.52 -7.31 -0.20
N ILE A 123 -8.83 -6.97 1.07
CA ILE A 123 -10.05 -7.42 1.74
C ILE A 123 -11.30 -6.86 1.04
N GLY A 124 -11.30 -5.55 0.70
CA GLY A 124 -12.42 -4.93 -0.01
C GLY A 124 -12.62 -5.51 -1.41
N GLN A 125 -11.52 -5.70 -2.16
CA GLN A 125 -11.60 -6.31 -3.50
C GLN A 125 -12.04 -7.78 -3.45
N ALA A 126 -11.59 -8.57 -2.47
CA ALA A 126 -12.02 -9.96 -2.31
C ALA A 126 -13.51 -10.07 -1.94
N MET A 127 -14.01 -9.19 -1.07
CA MET A 127 -15.45 -9.09 -0.78
C MET A 127 -16.25 -8.77 -2.04
N LEU A 128 -15.76 -7.81 -2.85
CA LEU A 128 -16.39 -7.47 -4.12
C LEU A 128 -16.38 -8.65 -5.11
N ALA A 129 -15.23 -9.34 -5.24
CA ALA A 129 -15.11 -10.55 -6.07
C ALA A 129 -16.13 -11.61 -5.66
N LYS A 130 -16.32 -11.84 -4.36
CA LYS A 130 -17.32 -12.75 -3.82
C LYS A 130 -18.75 -12.34 -4.18
N ARG A 131 -19.09 -11.04 -4.05
CA ARG A 131 -20.40 -10.51 -4.45
C ARG A 131 -20.65 -10.61 -5.95
N MET A 132 -19.59 -10.53 -6.77
CA MET A 132 -19.64 -10.74 -8.22
C MET A 132 -19.64 -12.22 -8.63
N GLY A 133 -19.61 -13.16 -7.68
CA GLY A 133 -19.63 -14.61 -7.96
C GLY A 133 -18.35 -15.14 -8.61
N LYS A 134 -17.20 -14.46 -8.44
CA LYS A 134 -15.92 -14.89 -8.99
C LYS A 134 -15.22 -15.89 -8.05
N PRO A 135 -15.06 -17.17 -8.46
CA PRO A 135 -14.45 -18.18 -7.59
C PRO A 135 -12.92 -18.12 -7.56
N ARG A 136 -12.31 -17.40 -8.50
CA ARG A 136 -10.86 -17.29 -8.67
C ARG A 136 -10.41 -15.85 -8.62
N VAL A 137 -9.29 -15.61 -7.94
CA VAL A 137 -8.63 -14.32 -7.93
C VAL A 137 -7.20 -14.44 -8.45
N ILE A 138 -6.73 -13.40 -9.12
CA ILE A 138 -5.33 -13.25 -9.52
C ILE A 138 -4.76 -11.95 -8.98
N ALA A 139 -3.45 -11.91 -8.80
CA ALA A 139 -2.73 -10.72 -8.39
C ALA A 139 -1.34 -10.68 -8.99
N GLU A 140 -0.78 -9.50 -9.14
CA GLU A 140 0.64 -9.26 -9.38
C GLU A 140 1.34 -8.93 -8.06
N THR A 141 2.67 -9.13 -7.99
CA THR A 141 3.45 -8.66 -6.86
C THR A 141 4.93 -8.47 -7.22
N GLY A 142 5.59 -7.45 -6.63
CA GLY A 142 7.03 -7.26 -6.66
C GLY A 142 7.65 -7.68 -5.31
N ALA A 143 7.51 -6.85 -4.28
CA ALA A 143 8.01 -7.15 -2.93
C ALA A 143 7.30 -8.33 -2.22
N GLY A 144 6.29 -8.94 -2.84
CA GLY A 144 5.52 -10.04 -2.27
C GLY A 144 4.43 -9.65 -1.29
N GLN A 145 4.39 -8.42 -0.79
CA GLN A 145 3.39 -8.00 0.21
C GLN A 145 1.95 -8.01 -0.34
N HIS A 146 1.76 -7.58 -1.59
CA HIS A 146 0.45 -7.65 -2.24
C HIS A 146 0.03 -9.09 -2.50
N GLY A 147 0.95 -9.93 -2.96
CA GLY A 147 0.71 -11.35 -3.17
C GLY A 147 0.31 -12.07 -1.89
N VAL A 148 1.01 -11.81 -0.78
CA VAL A 148 0.66 -12.36 0.54
C VAL A 148 -0.73 -11.88 0.99
N ALA A 149 -1.03 -10.59 0.82
CA ALA A 149 -2.34 -10.06 1.18
C ALA A 149 -3.46 -10.67 0.33
N SER A 150 -3.25 -10.85 -0.99
CA SER A 150 -4.19 -11.49 -1.91
C SER A 150 -4.40 -12.97 -1.58
N ALA A 151 -3.32 -13.71 -1.31
CA ALA A 151 -3.39 -15.11 -0.87
C ALA A 151 -4.15 -15.24 0.47
N THR A 152 -3.93 -14.31 1.40
CA THR A 152 -4.60 -14.28 2.71
C THR A 152 -6.11 -14.12 2.57
N VAL A 153 -6.56 -13.15 1.76
CA VAL A 153 -8.01 -12.93 1.58
C VAL A 153 -8.65 -14.04 0.75
N ALA A 154 -7.93 -14.59 -0.23
CA ALA A 154 -8.40 -15.75 -1.00
C ALA A 154 -8.63 -16.97 -0.10
N ALA A 155 -7.67 -17.30 0.77
CA ALA A 155 -7.81 -18.36 1.77
C ALA A 155 -9.01 -18.11 2.70
N ARG A 156 -9.18 -16.85 3.18
CA ARG A 156 -10.32 -16.49 4.04
C ARG A 156 -11.67 -16.67 3.39
N TYR A 157 -11.79 -16.37 2.09
CA TYR A 157 -13.08 -16.45 1.35
C TYR A 157 -13.25 -17.72 0.54
N GLY A 158 -12.30 -18.67 0.59
CA GLY A 158 -12.36 -19.94 -0.12
C GLY A 158 -12.27 -19.79 -1.64
N MET A 159 -11.42 -18.88 -2.12
CA MET A 159 -11.19 -18.61 -3.54
C MET A 159 -9.87 -19.21 -4.00
N ASP A 160 -9.82 -19.69 -5.24
CA ASP A 160 -8.55 -20.02 -5.90
C ASP A 160 -7.72 -18.76 -6.10
N CYS A 161 -6.42 -18.85 -5.82
CA CYS A 161 -5.51 -17.71 -5.93
C CYS A 161 -4.28 -18.03 -6.76
N VAL A 162 -4.03 -17.19 -7.79
CA VAL A 162 -2.78 -17.22 -8.56
C VAL A 162 -2.09 -15.87 -8.46
N VAL A 163 -0.80 -15.89 -8.09
CA VAL A 163 0.01 -14.68 -7.95
C VAL A 163 1.15 -14.72 -8.96
N TYR A 164 1.20 -13.70 -9.82
CA TYR A 164 2.29 -13.48 -10.77
C TYR A 164 3.39 -12.65 -10.12
N MET A 165 4.62 -13.10 -10.23
CA MET A 165 5.79 -12.45 -9.63
C MET A 165 7.00 -12.59 -10.53
N GLY A 166 7.72 -11.51 -10.79
CA GLY A 166 8.95 -11.58 -11.59
C GLY A 166 9.97 -12.52 -10.96
N SER A 167 10.67 -13.31 -11.77
CA SER A 167 11.59 -14.34 -11.24
C SER A 167 12.77 -13.77 -10.46
N GLU A 168 13.17 -12.52 -10.71
CA GLU A 168 14.15 -11.81 -9.87
C GLU A 168 13.56 -11.42 -8.52
N ASP A 169 12.30 -11.00 -8.49
CA ASP A 169 11.59 -10.69 -7.25
C ASP A 169 11.32 -11.95 -6.40
N VAL A 170 11.01 -13.10 -7.06
CA VAL A 170 10.86 -14.40 -6.38
C VAL A 170 12.13 -14.76 -5.58
N LYS A 171 13.31 -14.51 -6.14
CA LYS A 171 14.59 -14.75 -5.45
C LYS A 171 14.79 -13.80 -4.28
N ARG A 172 14.60 -12.48 -4.53
CA ARG A 172 14.80 -11.42 -3.53
C ARG A 172 13.85 -11.53 -2.34
N GLN A 173 12.65 -12.06 -2.55
CA GLN A 173 11.54 -12.05 -1.59
C GLN A 173 11.01 -13.46 -1.27
N SER A 174 11.90 -14.45 -1.24
CA SER A 174 11.56 -15.86 -0.98
C SER A 174 10.74 -16.10 0.30
N PRO A 175 10.88 -15.36 1.41
CA PRO A 175 10.02 -15.54 2.58
C PRO A 175 8.54 -15.23 2.27
N ASN A 176 8.25 -14.22 1.45
CA ASN A 176 6.88 -13.93 1.04
C ASN A 176 6.33 -14.96 0.06
N VAL A 177 7.17 -15.50 -0.82
CA VAL A 177 6.78 -16.61 -1.73
C VAL A 177 6.35 -17.83 -0.90
N TYR A 178 7.11 -18.18 0.13
CA TYR A 178 6.75 -19.28 1.01
C TYR A 178 5.44 -19.01 1.78
N ARG A 179 5.23 -17.78 2.26
CA ARG A 179 3.96 -17.38 2.90
C ARG A 179 2.76 -17.54 1.96
N MET A 180 2.90 -17.17 0.68
CA MET A 180 1.84 -17.35 -0.32
C MET A 180 1.50 -18.83 -0.53
N HIS A 181 2.51 -19.72 -0.60
CA HIS A 181 2.29 -21.16 -0.69
C HIS A 181 1.61 -21.73 0.56
N LEU A 182 2.00 -21.30 1.77
CA LEU A 182 1.33 -21.71 3.01
C LEU A 182 -0.16 -21.31 3.03
N LEU A 183 -0.51 -20.20 2.39
CA LEU A 183 -1.89 -19.71 2.26
C LEU A 183 -2.66 -20.38 1.10
N GLY A 184 -2.06 -21.33 0.41
CA GLY A 184 -2.69 -22.09 -0.68
C GLY A 184 -2.64 -21.42 -2.05
N ALA A 185 -1.97 -20.28 -2.20
CA ALA A 185 -1.84 -19.62 -3.50
C ALA A 185 -0.78 -20.28 -4.38
N LYS A 186 -1.05 -20.31 -5.69
CA LYS A 186 -0.07 -20.68 -6.72
C LYS A 186 0.74 -19.43 -7.09
N VAL A 187 2.05 -19.45 -6.90
CA VAL A 187 2.96 -18.41 -7.38
C VAL A 187 3.52 -18.81 -8.74
N VAL A 188 3.38 -17.93 -9.73
CA VAL A 188 3.87 -18.13 -11.10
C VAL A 188 5.03 -17.18 -11.35
N PRO A 189 6.29 -17.67 -11.44
CA PRO A 189 7.44 -16.85 -11.80
C PRO A 189 7.31 -16.36 -13.25
N VAL A 190 7.56 -15.06 -13.47
CA VAL A 190 7.55 -14.43 -14.80
C VAL A 190 8.97 -14.21 -15.27
N GLU A 191 9.32 -14.86 -16.40
CA GLU A 191 10.68 -14.87 -16.98
C GLU A 191 10.86 -13.85 -18.12
N SER A 192 9.79 -13.16 -18.52
CA SER A 192 9.84 -12.15 -19.58
C SER A 192 10.33 -10.79 -19.09
N GLY A 193 10.87 -9.98 -19.98
CA GLY A 193 11.29 -8.59 -19.73
C GLY A 193 12.37 -8.48 -18.65
N SER A 194 12.24 -7.48 -17.78
CA SER A 194 13.13 -7.26 -16.63
C SER A 194 12.93 -8.27 -15.49
N LYS A 195 11.91 -9.14 -15.59
CA LYS A 195 11.56 -10.16 -14.58
C LYS A 195 11.21 -9.56 -13.22
N THR A 196 10.59 -8.39 -13.23
CA THR A 196 10.16 -7.62 -12.05
C THR A 196 8.66 -7.34 -12.07
N LEU A 197 8.18 -6.47 -11.17
CA LEU A 197 6.77 -6.12 -10.98
C LEU A 197 6.06 -5.73 -12.28
N LYS A 198 6.71 -4.98 -13.20
CA LYS A 198 6.10 -4.55 -14.47
C LYS A 198 5.67 -5.75 -15.31
N ASP A 199 6.53 -6.76 -15.40
CA ASP A 199 6.26 -7.94 -16.22
C ASP A 199 5.26 -8.89 -15.56
N ALA A 200 5.26 -8.92 -14.21
CA ALA A 200 4.21 -9.60 -13.44
C ALA A 200 2.82 -9.01 -13.72
N LEU A 201 2.70 -7.68 -13.78
CA LEU A 201 1.46 -6.98 -14.19
C LEU A 201 1.02 -7.38 -15.61
N ASN A 202 1.94 -7.41 -16.56
CA ASN A 202 1.65 -7.81 -17.94
C ASN A 202 1.10 -9.24 -18.01
N GLU A 203 1.66 -10.17 -17.24
CA GLU A 203 1.23 -11.57 -17.25
C GLU A 203 -0.11 -11.74 -16.55
N ALA A 204 -0.34 -11.05 -15.43
CA ALA A 204 -1.64 -11.02 -14.76
C ALA A 204 -2.74 -10.47 -15.68
N LEU A 205 -2.47 -9.42 -16.45
CA LEU A 205 -3.42 -8.89 -17.45
C LEU A 205 -3.72 -9.91 -18.57
N ARG A 206 -2.72 -10.69 -19.03
CA ARG A 206 -2.94 -11.75 -20.05
C ARG A 206 -3.83 -12.85 -19.51
N ASP A 207 -3.58 -13.31 -18.27
CA ASP A 207 -4.44 -14.30 -17.61
C ASP A 207 -5.87 -13.74 -17.44
N TRP A 208 -6.00 -12.48 -17.01
CA TRP A 208 -7.31 -11.89 -16.82
C TRP A 208 -8.13 -11.83 -18.12
N VAL A 209 -7.49 -11.40 -19.24
CA VAL A 209 -8.15 -11.41 -20.56
C VAL A 209 -8.65 -12.80 -20.94
N ALA A 210 -7.88 -13.84 -20.63
CA ALA A 210 -8.24 -15.22 -20.97
C ALA A 210 -9.34 -15.81 -20.09
N ASN A 211 -9.53 -15.30 -18.87
CA ASN A 211 -10.36 -15.91 -17.82
C ASN A 211 -11.33 -14.93 -17.15
N VAL A 212 -11.73 -13.85 -17.81
CA VAL A 212 -12.53 -12.75 -17.22
C VAL A 212 -13.86 -13.20 -16.60
N GLU A 213 -14.46 -14.29 -17.11
CA GLU A 213 -15.77 -14.73 -16.67
C GLU A 213 -15.78 -15.28 -15.24
N ASN A 214 -14.73 -16.00 -14.85
CA ASN A 214 -14.63 -16.65 -13.54
C ASN A 214 -13.53 -16.04 -12.64
N THR A 215 -12.79 -15.06 -13.11
CA THR A 215 -11.60 -14.52 -12.44
C THR A 215 -11.75 -13.05 -12.14
N PHE A 216 -11.45 -12.67 -10.91
CA PHE A 216 -11.31 -11.28 -10.48
C PHE A 216 -9.82 -10.93 -10.36
N TYR A 217 -9.41 -9.82 -10.97
CA TYR A 217 -8.06 -9.32 -10.81
C TYR A 217 -7.99 -8.36 -9.60
N ILE A 218 -7.28 -8.76 -8.55
CA ILE A 218 -7.02 -7.92 -7.39
C ILE A 218 -5.78 -7.08 -7.68
N ILE A 219 -5.96 -5.81 -8.06
CA ILE A 219 -4.83 -4.90 -8.31
C ILE A 219 -4.32 -4.30 -7.00
N GLY A 220 -3.00 -4.35 -6.81
CA GLY A 220 -2.33 -3.95 -5.56
C GLY A 220 -2.01 -2.47 -5.44
N THR A 221 -2.26 -1.66 -6.46
CA THR A 221 -1.88 -0.25 -6.49
C THR A 221 -2.98 0.63 -7.08
N VAL A 222 -2.85 1.96 -6.94
CA VAL A 222 -3.78 2.96 -7.50
C VAL A 222 -3.53 3.23 -9.00
N ALA A 223 -3.00 2.24 -9.72
CA ALA A 223 -2.81 2.25 -11.18
C ALA A 223 -3.78 1.27 -11.85
N GLY A 224 -3.75 1.22 -13.18
CA GLY A 224 -4.64 0.37 -13.97
C GLY A 224 -5.83 1.13 -14.55
N PRO A 225 -6.66 0.45 -15.37
CA PRO A 225 -7.84 1.06 -15.98
C PRO A 225 -8.89 1.42 -14.93
N HIS A 226 -9.69 2.45 -15.18
CA HIS A 226 -10.85 2.74 -14.34
C HIS A 226 -11.79 1.51 -14.25
N PRO A 227 -12.26 1.09 -13.04
CA PRO A 227 -12.33 1.88 -11.80
C PRO A 227 -11.19 1.62 -10.80
N TYR A 228 -10.15 0.85 -11.13
CA TYR A 228 -9.14 0.42 -10.18
C TYR A 228 -8.47 1.56 -9.39
N PRO A 229 -8.01 2.68 -10.00
CA PRO A 229 -7.38 3.75 -9.23
C PRO A 229 -8.29 4.31 -8.13
N MET A 230 -9.56 4.55 -8.45
CA MET A 230 -10.56 5.02 -7.49
C MET A 230 -10.88 3.97 -6.42
N MET A 231 -11.10 2.72 -6.82
CA MET A 231 -11.47 1.63 -5.93
C MET A 231 -10.36 1.34 -4.91
N VAL A 232 -9.11 1.25 -5.38
CA VAL A 232 -7.95 1.02 -4.50
C VAL A 232 -7.75 2.20 -3.54
N ARG A 233 -7.86 3.44 -4.02
CA ARG A 233 -7.84 4.63 -3.18
C ARG A 233 -8.89 4.57 -2.07
N ASP A 234 -10.13 4.28 -2.44
CA ASP A 234 -11.25 4.29 -1.50
C ASP A 234 -11.09 3.21 -0.40
N PHE A 235 -10.53 2.04 -0.73
CA PHE A 235 -10.19 1.02 0.28
C PHE A 235 -8.93 1.35 1.09
N GLN A 236 -8.02 2.16 0.57
CA GLN A 236 -6.82 2.58 1.29
C GLN A 236 -7.02 3.85 2.12
N ARG A 237 -8.05 4.66 1.83
CA ARG A 237 -8.27 5.96 2.49
C ARG A 237 -8.42 5.87 4.00
N VAL A 238 -8.81 4.70 4.51
CA VAL A 238 -8.89 4.41 5.95
C VAL A 238 -7.61 4.80 6.70
N ILE A 239 -6.46 4.75 6.04
CA ILE A 239 -5.16 5.18 6.62
C ILE A 239 -5.23 6.66 7.01
N GLY A 240 -5.63 7.52 6.08
CA GLY A 240 -5.74 8.96 6.31
C GLY A 240 -6.96 9.34 7.14
N ASP A 241 -8.11 8.68 6.94
CA ASP A 241 -9.33 8.91 7.74
C ASP A 241 -9.04 8.74 9.25
N GLU A 242 -8.28 7.70 9.61
CA GLU A 242 -7.83 7.51 10.99
C GLU A 242 -6.85 8.62 11.45
N CYS A 243 -5.92 9.04 10.58
CA CYS A 243 -4.96 10.09 10.93
C CYS A 243 -5.62 11.45 11.20
N ILE A 244 -6.67 11.80 10.45
CA ILE A 244 -7.45 13.03 10.66
C ILE A 244 -7.99 13.11 12.09
N THR A 245 -8.34 11.99 12.70
CA THR A 245 -8.81 11.91 14.10
C THR A 245 -7.66 11.76 15.09
N GLN A 246 -6.73 10.83 14.82
CA GLN A 246 -5.66 10.49 15.76
C GLN A 246 -4.65 11.63 15.97
N MET A 247 -4.30 12.41 14.94
CA MET A 247 -3.34 13.51 15.12
C MET A 247 -3.86 14.60 16.05
N PRO A 248 -5.11 15.14 15.90
CA PRO A 248 -5.66 16.07 16.89
C PRO A 248 -5.78 15.50 18.30
N GLU A 249 -6.09 14.22 18.46
CA GLU A 249 -6.13 13.55 19.77
C GLU A 249 -4.74 13.53 20.44
N MET A 250 -3.67 13.33 19.64
CA MET A 250 -2.31 13.23 20.18
C MET A 250 -1.65 14.59 20.42
N ILE A 251 -1.82 15.56 19.52
CA ILE A 251 -1.07 16.82 19.54
C ILE A 251 -1.94 18.07 19.43
N GLY A 252 -3.28 17.94 19.46
CA GLY A 252 -4.24 19.05 19.41
C GLY A 252 -4.41 19.70 18.01
N ARG A 253 -3.74 19.19 16.95
CA ARG A 253 -3.76 19.75 15.59
C ARG A 253 -3.41 18.74 14.52
N GLN A 254 -3.60 19.08 13.26
CA GLN A 254 -3.08 18.29 12.14
C GLN A 254 -1.56 18.45 11.99
N PRO A 255 -0.85 17.52 11.32
CA PRO A 255 0.59 17.64 11.08
C PRO A 255 0.90 18.76 10.10
N ASP A 256 2.15 19.26 10.10
CA ASP A 256 2.61 20.24 9.12
C ASP A 256 2.87 19.60 7.76
N ALA A 257 3.30 18.34 7.75
CA ALA A 257 3.45 17.56 6.51
C ALA A 257 3.15 16.08 6.72
N VAL A 258 2.62 15.45 5.67
CA VAL A 258 2.40 14.01 5.55
C VAL A 258 3.33 13.46 4.46
N LEU A 259 4.11 12.44 4.80
CA LEU A 259 5.08 11.81 3.91
C LEU A 259 4.72 10.34 3.67
N ALA A 260 4.82 9.89 2.43
CA ALA A 260 4.65 8.48 2.08
C ALA A 260 5.51 8.10 0.88
N CYS A 261 6.00 6.86 0.83
CA CYS A 261 6.73 6.36 -0.32
C CYS A 261 5.79 6.12 -1.51
N VAL A 262 6.30 6.34 -2.72
CA VAL A 262 5.55 6.22 -3.97
C VAL A 262 6.29 5.32 -4.95
N GLY A 263 5.72 4.13 -5.19
CA GLY A 263 5.93 3.33 -6.38
C GLY A 263 4.69 3.51 -7.25
N GLY A 264 3.79 2.52 -7.30
CA GLY A 264 2.44 2.76 -7.85
C GLY A 264 1.58 3.70 -6.99
N GLY A 265 1.89 3.87 -5.70
CA GLY A 265 1.39 4.95 -4.85
C GLY A 265 0.17 4.64 -3.98
N SER A 266 -0.23 3.36 -3.78
CA SER A 266 -1.47 3.06 -3.03
C SER A 266 -1.43 3.46 -1.56
N ASN A 267 -0.31 3.28 -0.86
CA ASN A 267 -0.16 3.71 0.53
C ASN A 267 -0.19 5.24 0.64
N ALA A 268 0.48 5.93 -0.28
CA ALA A 268 0.52 7.38 -0.32
C ALA A 268 -0.86 7.96 -0.62
N MET A 269 -1.58 7.44 -1.60
CA MET A 269 -2.93 7.89 -1.91
C MET A 269 -3.87 7.62 -0.74
N GLY A 270 -3.72 6.49 -0.06
CA GLY A 270 -4.53 6.16 1.12
C GLY A 270 -4.40 7.18 2.25
N ILE A 271 -3.18 7.63 2.54
CA ILE A 271 -2.99 8.65 3.58
C ILE A 271 -3.22 10.08 3.06
N PHE A 272 -2.93 10.38 1.79
CA PHE A 272 -3.06 11.74 1.22
C PHE A 272 -4.51 12.13 0.95
N TYR A 273 -5.34 11.18 0.51
CA TYR A 273 -6.69 11.49 0.04
C TYR A 273 -7.53 12.28 1.05
N PRO A 274 -7.65 11.89 2.33
CA PRO A 274 -8.38 12.69 3.32
C PRO A 274 -7.74 14.05 3.63
N TYR A 275 -6.44 14.23 3.34
CA TYR A 275 -5.73 15.48 3.54
C TYR A 275 -5.75 16.42 2.33
N ILE A 276 -6.35 16.03 1.19
CA ILE A 276 -6.35 16.86 -0.03
C ILE A 276 -6.92 18.25 0.26
N GLU A 277 -7.99 18.37 1.03
CA GLU A 277 -8.63 19.64 1.39
C GLU A 277 -7.99 20.34 2.60
N HIS A 278 -7.07 19.69 3.28
CA HIS A 278 -6.29 20.31 4.36
C HIS A 278 -5.10 21.09 3.77
N GLU A 279 -5.36 22.21 3.11
CA GLU A 279 -4.37 23.00 2.35
C GLU A 279 -3.11 23.37 3.14
N LYS A 280 -3.23 23.53 4.45
CA LYS A 280 -2.09 23.82 5.35
C LYS A 280 -1.18 22.63 5.61
N VAL A 281 -1.62 21.43 5.29
CA VAL A 281 -0.84 20.20 5.43
C VAL A 281 -0.14 19.92 4.11
N ARG A 282 1.19 19.94 4.10
CA ARG A 282 1.97 19.56 2.92
C ARG A 282 1.87 18.06 2.68
N LEU A 283 1.72 17.65 1.42
CA LEU A 283 1.72 16.26 1.00
C LEU A 283 3.00 15.98 0.22
N ILE A 284 3.82 15.04 0.69
CA ILE A 284 5.14 14.77 0.12
C ILE A 284 5.24 13.29 -0.25
N GLY A 285 5.17 13.00 -1.55
CA GLY A 285 5.42 11.68 -2.10
C GLY A 285 6.92 11.46 -2.32
N VAL A 286 7.44 10.34 -1.85
CA VAL A 286 8.86 10.03 -1.92
C VAL A 286 9.10 8.85 -2.84
N GLU A 287 9.73 9.10 -3.98
CA GLU A 287 10.04 8.11 -5.01
C GLU A 287 11.42 7.50 -4.81
N ALA A 288 11.66 6.32 -5.41
CA ALA A 288 12.95 5.67 -5.40
C ALA A 288 13.90 6.33 -6.40
N GLY A 289 14.87 7.09 -5.87
CA GLY A 289 15.95 7.70 -6.64
C GLY A 289 17.06 6.74 -7.04
N GLY A 290 17.01 5.48 -6.60
CA GLY A 290 17.96 4.44 -6.97
C GLY A 290 19.41 4.85 -6.69
N GLU A 291 20.26 4.74 -7.71
CA GLU A 291 21.66 5.17 -7.67
C GLU A 291 21.82 6.70 -7.93
N GLY A 292 20.70 7.44 -8.08
CA GLY A 292 20.62 8.86 -8.38
C GLY A 292 19.97 9.12 -9.74
N LEU A 293 19.14 10.19 -9.83
CA LEU A 293 18.39 10.51 -11.05
C LEU A 293 19.27 10.70 -12.27
N SER A 294 20.46 11.28 -12.10
CA SER A 294 21.41 11.53 -13.20
C SER A 294 22.04 10.27 -13.79
N THR A 295 21.97 9.14 -13.08
CA THR A 295 22.52 7.86 -13.56
C THR A 295 21.60 7.13 -14.54
N GLY A 296 20.31 7.51 -14.57
CA GLY A 296 19.25 6.76 -15.26
C GLY A 296 18.82 5.47 -14.54
N ARG A 297 19.45 5.09 -13.43
CA ARG A 297 19.13 3.90 -12.61
C ARG A 297 18.29 4.29 -11.40
N HIS A 298 17.00 4.52 -11.63
CA HIS A 298 16.01 4.93 -10.62
C HIS A 298 14.60 4.49 -11.03
N ALA A 299 13.60 4.70 -10.15
CA ALA A 299 12.19 4.44 -10.40
C ALA A 299 11.30 5.67 -10.09
N ALA A 300 11.83 6.87 -10.27
CA ALA A 300 11.17 8.13 -9.94
C ALA A 300 10.35 8.67 -11.13
N SER A 301 9.17 8.10 -11.35
CA SER A 301 8.32 8.40 -12.51
C SER A 301 7.78 9.84 -12.52
N LEU A 302 7.43 10.39 -11.35
CA LEU A 302 6.93 11.77 -11.24
C LEU A 302 8.06 12.79 -11.31
N SER A 303 9.22 12.48 -10.73
CA SER A 303 10.36 13.40 -10.71
C SER A 303 11.10 13.48 -12.04
N ALA A 304 11.16 12.39 -12.83
CA ALA A 304 11.99 12.31 -14.04
C ALA A 304 11.28 11.74 -15.28
N GLY A 305 10.02 11.31 -15.15
CA GLY A 305 9.26 10.73 -16.26
C GLY A 305 8.44 11.75 -17.04
N SER A 306 7.66 11.25 -17.98
CA SER A 306 6.76 12.03 -18.84
C SER A 306 5.38 11.37 -18.98
N PRO A 307 4.32 12.10 -19.34
CA PRO A 307 3.00 11.53 -19.54
C PRO A 307 2.93 10.51 -20.66
N GLY A 308 2.30 9.36 -20.42
CA GLY A 308 2.10 8.29 -21.39
C GLY A 308 1.03 7.31 -20.90
N VAL A 309 0.91 6.15 -21.56
CA VAL A 309 -0.06 5.10 -21.21
C VAL A 309 0.68 3.84 -20.80
N LEU A 310 0.36 3.33 -19.61
CA LEU A 310 0.90 2.08 -19.08
C LEU A 310 -0.19 1.32 -18.33
N HIS A 311 -0.28 0.00 -18.51
CA HIS A 311 -1.21 -0.88 -17.79
C HIS A 311 -2.66 -0.37 -17.78
N GLY A 312 -3.11 0.20 -18.90
CA GLY A 312 -4.50 0.58 -19.10
C GLY A 312 -4.92 1.96 -18.56
N ASN A 313 -3.99 2.79 -18.11
CA ASN A 313 -4.27 4.18 -17.72
C ASN A 313 -3.20 5.15 -18.23
N ARG A 314 -3.59 6.41 -18.41
CA ARG A 314 -2.65 7.50 -18.71
C ARG A 314 -2.11 8.09 -17.42
N THR A 315 -0.78 8.19 -17.33
CA THR A 315 -0.08 8.70 -16.14
C THR A 315 1.33 9.17 -16.49
N TYR A 316 2.13 9.59 -15.50
CA TYR A 316 3.57 9.75 -15.64
C TYR A 316 4.26 8.38 -15.64
N LEU A 317 5.22 8.20 -16.55
CA LEU A 317 6.02 6.98 -16.63
C LEU A 317 7.43 7.26 -17.14
N LEU A 318 8.35 6.35 -16.84
CA LEU A 318 9.71 6.37 -17.36
C LEU A 318 9.70 5.71 -18.74
N GLN A 319 9.87 6.55 -19.77
CA GLN A 319 9.88 6.14 -21.17
C GLN A 319 10.90 6.94 -21.97
N ASP A 320 11.42 6.34 -23.03
CA ASP A 320 12.28 7.02 -24.00
C ASP A 320 11.47 7.88 -24.99
N ALA A 321 12.18 8.54 -25.90
CA ALA A 321 11.56 9.40 -26.93
C ALA A 321 10.65 8.63 -27.92
N GLY A 322 10.81 7.31 -28.01
CA GLY A 322 9.98 6.40 -28.80
C GLY A 322 8.76 5.87 -28.02
N GLY A 323 8.60 6.23 -26.75
CA GLY A 323 7.53 5.76 -25.89
C GLY A 323 7.77 4.36 -25.32
N GLN A 324 9.00 3.82 -25.42
CA GLN A 324 9.36 2.53 -24.84
C GLN A 324 9.70 2.71 -23.35
N ILE A 325 9.22 1.78 -22.52
CA ILE A 325 9.48 1.79 -21.08
C ILE A 325 10.98 1.61 -20.82
N ILE A 326 11.53 2.53 -20.03
CA ILE A 326 12.90 2.45 -19.51
C ILE A 326 12.90 1.50 -18.31
N GLU A 327 13.89 0.59 -18.26
CA GLU A 327 14.11 -0.30 -17.13
C GLU A 327 14.39 0.50 -15.86
N THR A 328 13.69 0.18 -14.78
CA THR A 328 13.79 0.86 -13.50
C THR A 328 14.78 0.16 -12.58
N HIS A 329 15.20 0.88 -11.52
CA HIS A 329 16.03 0.33 -10.46
C HIS A 329 15.66 0.91 -9.11
N SER A 330 15.53 0.02 -8.12
CA SER A 330 15.42 0.37 -6.69
C SER A 330 15.89 -0.80 -5.83
N VAL A 331 16.54 -0.48 -4.72
CA VAL A 331 16.83 -1.45 -3.64
C VAL A 331 15.54 -2.06 -3.07
N SER A 332 14.44 -1.33 -3.20
CA SER A 332 13.11 -1.75 -2.77
C SER A 332 12.30 -2.31 -3.95
N ALA A 333 12.05 -3.62 -3.96
CA ALA A 333 11.26 -4.27 -5.01
C ALA A 333 9.83 -3.71 -5.14
N GLY A 334 9.25 -3.15 -4.07
CA GLY A 334 7.91 -2.55 -4.09
C GLY A 334 7.85 -1.16 -4.71
N LEU A 335 9.00 -0.49 -4.91
CA LEU A 335 9.12 0.80 -5.59
C LEU A 335 9.72 0.67 -7.00
N ASP A 336 10.17 -0.52 -7.38
CA ASP A 336 10.78 -0.81 -8.69
C ASP A 336 9.68 -0.94 -9.77
N TYR A 337 9.12 0.21 -10.17
CA TYR A 337 8.01 0.30 -11.10
C TYR A 337 8.10 1.59 -11.94
N PRO A 338 7.97 1.51 -13.27
CA PRO A 338 8.21 2.64 -14.18
C PRO A 338 7.04 3.62 -14.31
N GLY A 339 5.96 3.43 -13.55
CA GLY A 339 4.77 4.26 -13.60
C GLY A 339 4.25 4.61 -12.22
N VAL A 340 3.13 5.34 -12.18
CA VAL A 340 2.49 5.78 -10.94
C VAL A 340 0.98 5.85 -11.11
N GLY A 341 0.22 5.91 -10.02
CA GLY A 341 -1.22 6.15 -10.08
C GLY A 341 -1.58 7.50 -10.72
N PRO A 342 -2.62 7.56 -11.57
CA PRO A 342 -2.98 8.77 -12.30
C PRO A 342 -3.42 9.92 -11.39
N GLU A 343 -3.94 9.65 -10.21
CA GLU A 343 -4.30 10.67 -9.23
C GLU A 343 -3.06 11.35 -8.64
N HIS A 344 -1.94 10.64 -8.45
CA HIS A 344 -0.66 11.25 -8.10
C HIS A 344 -0.14 12.18 -9.18
N ALA A 345 -0.27 11.78 -10.45
CA ALA A 345 0.07 12.63 -11.58
C ALA A 345 -0.71 13.95 -11.57
N TRP A 346 -2.01 13.84 -11.29
CA TRP A 346 -2.90 15.00 -11.19
C TRP A 346 -2.57 15.89 -9.99
N LEU A 347 -2.35 15.31 -8.80
CA LEU A 347 -1.97 16.08 -7.60
C LEU A 347 -0.65 16.83 -7.78
N LYS A 348 0.31 16.25 -8.52
CA LYS A 348 1.55 16.92 -8.91
C LYS A 348 1.27 18.14 -9.79
N ASP A 349 0.54 17.95 -10.88
CA ASP A 349 0.28 19.01 -11.86
C ASP A 349 -0.56 20.15 -11.29
N MET A 350 -1.45 19.84 -10.34
CA MET A 350 -2.20 20.85 -9.57
C MET A 350 -1.34 21.57 -8.51
N GLY A 351 -0.11 21.12 -8.25
CA GLY A 351 0.71 21.65 -7.16
C GLY A 351 0.17 21.32 -5.76
N ARG A 352 -0.74 20.32 -5.62
CA ARG A 352 -1.29 19.94 -4.31
C ARG A 352 -0.35 19.02 -3.53
N ALA A 353 0.42 18.18 -4.22
CA ALA A 353 1.41 17.31 -3.63
C ALA A 353 2.79 17.53 -4.28
N GLU A 354 3.81 17.51 -3.45
CA GLU A 354 5.22 17.56 -3.85
C GLU A 354 5.72 16.13 -4.04
N TYR A 355 6.62 15.92 -5.02
CA TYR A 355 7.25 14.63 -5.22
C TYR A 355 8.76 14.81 -5.28
N VAL A 356 9.46 14.00 -4.48
CA VAL A 356 10.92 14.05 -4.33
C VAL A 356 11.50 12.64 -4.47
N ALA A 357 12.75 12.55 -4.85
CA ALA A 357 13.46 11.29 -4.97
C ALA A 357 14.49 11.13 -3.84
N VAL A 358 14.58 9.91 -3.31
CA VAL A 358 15.54 9.49 -2.29
C VAL A 358 16.35 8.32 -2.84
N THR A 359 17.67 8.38 -2.70
CA THR A 359 18.57 7.32 -3.17
C THR A 359 18.51 6.07 -2.30
N ASP A 360 18.95 4.94 -2.84
CA ASP A 360 19.05 3.66 -2.12
C ASP A 360 19.93 3.78 -0.87
N ALA A 361 21.04 4.52 -0.97
CA ALA A 361 21.94 4.75 0.16
C ALA A 361 21.26 5.53 1.30
N GLU A 362 20.47 6.56 0.97
CA GLU A 362 19.73 7.35 1.96
C GLU A 362 18.61 6.53 2.60
N ALA A 363 17.91 5.71 1.81
CA ALA A 363 16.88 4.83 2.31
C ALA A 363 17.43 3.77 3.29
N LEU A 364 18.58 3.15 2.95
CA LEU A 364 19.28 2.21 3.83
C LEU A 364 19.78 2.87 5.11
N ALA A 365 20.31 4.07 5.04
CA ALA A 365 20.75 4.83 6.22
C ALA A 365 19.57 5.12 7.16
N ALA A 366 18.41 5.52 6.61
CA ALA A 366 17.20 5.76 7.38
C ALA A 366 16.62 4.47 7.99
N PHE A 367 16.65 3.36 7.24
CA PHE A 367 16.30 2.03 7.73
C PHE A 367 17.09 1.70 9.01
N HIS A 368 18.42 1.73 8.93
CA HIS A 368 19.28 1.42 10.08
C HIS A 368 19.09 2.39 11.24
N ARG A 369 18.86 3.67 10.94
CA ARG A 369 18.61 4.68 11.97
C ARG A 369 17.35 4.35 12.77
N LEU A 370 16.21 4.09 12.10
CA LEU A 370 14.95 3.75 12.79
C LEU A 370 15.08 2.48 13.63
N CYS A 371 15.77 1.45 13.09
CA CYS A 371 16.02 0.22 13.85
C CYS A 371 16.74 0.50 15.17
N ARG A 372 17.75 1.38 15.16
CA ARG A 372 18.60 1.65 16.35
C ARG A 372 17.97 2.66 17.31
N THR A 373 17.20 3.61 16.81
CA THR A 373 16.58 4.64 17.66
C THR A 373 15.27 4.19 18.25
N GLU A 374 14.41 3.53 17.48
CA GLU A 374 13.04 3.21 17.90
C GLU A 374 12.76 1.70 18.03
N GLY A 375 13.70 0.84 17.66
CA GLY A 375 13.49 -0.62 17.68
C GLY A 375 12.44 -1.08 16.64
N ILE A 376 12.22 -0.32 15.59
CA ILE A 376 11.25 -0.62 14.53
C ILE A 376 12.03 -0.96 13.26
N ILE A 377 11.76 -2.12 12.66
CA ILE A 377 12.34 -2.56 11.40
C ILE A 377 11.35 -2.21 10.27
N PRO A 378 11.55 -1.08 9.56
CA PRO A 378 10.65 -0.66 8.49
C PRO A 378 10.87 -1.47 7.21
N ALA A 379 9.88 -1.59 6.35
CA ALA A 379 10.11 -2.04 4.98
C ALA A 379 11.02 -1.05 4.22
N LEU A 380 11.80 -1.52 3.27
CA LEU A 380 12.66 -0.67 2.43
C LEU A 380 11.85 0.40 1.69
N GLU A 381 10.61 0.08 1.29
CA GLU A 381 9.67 1.05 0.74
C GLU A 381 9.48 2.24 1.69
N SER A 382 9.09 1.97 2.93
CA SER A 382 8.83 3.00 3.94
C SER A 382 10.08 3.78 4.32
N SER A 383 11.25 3.17 4.18
CA SER A 383 12.54 3.79 4.50
C SER A 383 12.85 4.98 3.59
N HIS A 384 12.31 5.01 2.34
CA HIS A 384 12.42 6.17 1.47
C HIS A 384 11.68 7.38 2.04
N ALA A 385 10.43 7.20 2.49
CA ALA A 385 9.67 8.28 3.13
C ALA A 385 10.33 8.74 4.44
N LEU A 386 10.84 7.80 5.22
CA LEU A 386 11.59 8.10 6.44
C LEU A 386 12.87 8.88 6.16
N ALA A 387 13.63 8.54 5.10
CA ALA A 387 14.84 9.26 4.72
C ALA A 387 14.56 10.74 4.40
N GLN A 388 13.46 11.00 3.69
CA GLN A 388 13.03 12.37 3.44
C GLN A 388 12.64 13.10 4.74
N ALA A 389 11.95 12.44 5.66
CA ALA A 389 11.63 13.02 6.96
C ALA A 389 12.89 13.34 7.78
N VAL A 390 13.89 12.45 7.73
CA VAL A 390 15.20 12.66 8.37
C VAL A 390 15.95 13.88 7.80
N LYS A 391 15.83 14.12 6.49
CA LYS A 391 16.41 15.32 5.86
C LYS A 391 15.67 16.60 6.28
N MET A 392 14.34 16.55 6.34
CA MET A 392 13.51 17.73 6.60
C MET A 392 13.51 18.15 8.08
N ALA A 393 13.48 17.17 8.99
CA ALA A 393 13.27 17.47 10.41
C ALA A 393 14.27 18.48 10.99
N PRO A 394 15.59 18.42 10.73
CA PRO A 394 16.55 19.41 11.26
C PRO A 394 16.32 20.84 10.76
N GLU A 395 15.72 20.98 9.56
CA GLU A 395 15.45 22.28 8.93
C GLU A 395 14.14 22.93 9.41
N MET A 396 13.35 22.20 10.19
CA MET A 396 12.04 22.62 10.68
C MET A 396 12.08 22.96 12.17
N GLY A 397 11.13 23.78 12.62
CA GLY A 397 11.00 24.15 14.02
C GLY A 397 10.55 22.98 14.91
N ARG A 398 10.99 22.96 16.17
CA ARG A 398 10.67 21.89 17.15
C ARG A 398 9.18 21.71 17.43
N SER A 399 8.36 22.73 17.18
CA SER A 399 6.91 22.68 17.31
C SER A 399 6.21 22.11 16.07
N GLN A 400 6.93 21.96 14.95
CA GLN A 400 6.40 21.39 13.73
C GLN A 400 6.44 19.86 13.77
N THR A 401 5.58 19.23 12.96
CA THR A 401 5.38 17.78 12.99
C THR A 401 5.35 17.20 11.58
N LEU A 402 6.02 16.07 11.42
CA LEU A 402 6.01 15.24 10.23
C LEU A 402 5.30 13.93 10.54
N LEU A 403 4.29 13.59 9.77
CA LEU A 403 3.60 12.29 9.83
C LEU A 403 4.08 11.43 8.66
N VAL A 404 4.77 10.33 8.97
CA VAL A 404 5.28 9.39 7.97
C VAL A 404 4.41 8.13 7.95
N ASN A 405 3.93 7.73 6.77
CA ASN A 405 3.23 6.46 6.62
C ASN A 405 4.23 5.30 6.61
N LEU A 406 4.33 4.55 7.70
CA LEU A 406 5.14 3.34 7.80
C LEU A 406 4.36 2.17 7.18
N SER A 407 4.42 2.08 5.86
CA SER A 407 3.50 1.31 5.02
C SER A 407 3.64 -0.21 5.14
N GLY A 408 4.75 -0.71 5.70
CA GLY A 408 4.99 -2.13 5.93
C GLY A 408 6.22 -2.40 6.78
N ARG A 409 6.33 -3.63 7.31
CA ARG A 409 7.47 -4.08 8.12
C ARG A 409 8.57 -4.67 7.25
N GLY A 410 9.81 -4.61 7.76
CA GLY A 410 11.02 -4.97 7.04
C GLY A 410 11.50 -6.41 7.19
N ASP A 411 10.75 -7.28 7.89
CA ASP A 411 11.16 -8.70 8.04
C ASP A 411 11.42 -9.40 6.71
N LYS A 412 10.69 -9.01 5.67
CA LYS A 412 10.86 -9.52 4.30
C LYS A 412 12.18 -9.12 3.65
N ASP A 413 12.79 -8.01 4.10
CA ASP A 413 13.96 -7.38 3.49
C ASP A 413 15.28 -7.76 4.17
N ILE A 414 15.21 -8.43 5.34
CA ILE A 414 16.38 -8.75 6.17
C ILE A 414 17.46 -9.49 5.38
N GLY A 415 17.08 -10.48 4.55
CA GLY A 415 18.01 -11.22 3.71
C GLY A 415 18.72 -10.31 2.70
N ASN A 416 17.95 -9.51 1.98
CA ASN A 416 18.49 -8.56 0.99
C ASN A 416 19.41 -7.52 1.63
N ILE A 417 19.02 -6.98 2.80
CA ILE A 417 19.84 -6.01 3.53
C ILE A 417 21.13 -6.63 4.02
N ALA A 418 21.11 -7.88 4.51
CA ALA A 418 22.30 -8.57 4.94
C ALA A 418 23.30 -8.80 3.79
N ASP A 419 22.80 -9.21 2.62
CA ASP A 419 23.62 -9.37 1.42
C ASP A 419 24.26 -8.04 0.99
N LEU A 420 23.49 -6.95 1.00
CA LEU A 420 23.96 -5.60 0.65
C LEU A 420 24.99 -5.04 1.65
N THR A 421 24.87 -5.39 2.93
CA THR A 421 25.78 -4.88 3.99
C THR A 421 26.96 -5.80 4.27
N GLY A 422 27.04 -6.95 3.59
CA GLY A 422 28.08 -7.97 3.83
C GLY A 422 27.94 -8.64 5.21
N ALA A 423 26.78 -8.51 5.87
CA ALA A 423 26.53 -9.16 7.16
C ALA A 423 26.31 -10.66 6.93
N GLN A 424 27.19 -11.49 7.51
CA GLN A 424 26.97 -12.93 7.50
C GLN A 424 25.83 -13.28 8.46
N PHE A 425 24.74 -13.87 7.96
CA PHE A 425 23.85 -14.63 8.83
C PHE A 425 24.62 -15.85 9.35
N PHE A 426 24.87 -15.91 10.64
CA PHE A 426 25.32 -17.13 11.29
C PHE A 426 24.21 -18.19 11.11
N CYS A 427 24.53 -19.22 10.35
CA CYS A 427 23.86 -20.45 9.97
C CYS A 427 23.44 -20.51 8.49
N ARG A 428 24.42 -20.73 7.61
CA ARG A 428 24.23 -21.79 6.62
C ARG A 428 24.67 -23.10 7.29
N PRO A 429 23.77 -24.03 7.62
CA PRO A 429 24.21 -25.40 7.80
C PRO A 429 24.75 -25.79 6.43
N SER A 430 26.04 -26.08 6.34
CA SER A 430 26.56 -26.85 5.21
C SER A 430 25.66 -28.08 5.09
N CYS A 431 24.86 -28.18 4.03
CA CYS A 431 24.26 -29.44 3.62
C CYS A 431 25.43 -30.40 3.37
N ARG A 432 25.87 -31.09 4.41
CA ARG A 432 26.57 -32.37 4.25
C ARG A 432 25.52 -33.30 3.64
N GLN A 433 25.66 -33.55 2.33
CA GLN A 433 25.19 -34.78 1.75
C GLN A 433 25.73 -35.94 2.60
N GLY A 434 24.84 -36.73 3.16
CA GLY A 434 25.18 -37.89 3.98
C GLY A 434 23.94 -38.66 4.32
N VAL A 435 23.54 -39.48 3.40
CA VAL A 435 23.06 -40.87 3.54
C VAL A 435 22.33 -41.16 4.85
N LEU A 436 21.04 -41.34 4.81
CA LEU A 436 20.32 -42.61 5.09
C LEU A 436 18.90 -42.53 4.57
#